data_fff8200bb7fe0f31263c4e4a127b4376
#
_entry.id   fff8200bb7fe0f31263c4e4a127b4376
#
_cell.length_a   1.000
_cell.length_b   1.000
_cell.length_c   1.000
_cell.angle_alpha   90.00
_cell.angle_beta   90.00
_cell.angle_gamma   90.00
#
_symmetry.space_group_name_H-M   'P 1'
#
loop_
_entity.id
_entity.type
_entity.pdbx_description
1 polymer ?
#
loop_
_entity_poly.entity_id
_entity_poly.type
_entity_poly.pdbx_seq_one_letter_code
_entity_poly.pdbx_strand_id
1 'polypeptide(L)'
;MSGTLRLEGMTVSRGAGPVVRDVTIDIPPGKVTALLGPNGAGKSSLVLAVGGVLPSKGKVLADGVDLHGKRPEKIRAAGVAIVPEGRRMLRGLTVGDNLEVACFALSREDARAGRAHALELFPELEKRLDALAGSLSGGEQQMLVLAQALVSRPKWLLVDELSLGLAPVVVKRLVPTLRTVAESGVGVLLIEQFAHVALGVSEDAYVMDRGRIHFSGPASQLREQPELLHSSYLQSGKAA
;
A
#
# COMPACT_ATOMS: atom_id res chain seq x y z
N MET A 1 2.07 5.64 21.41
CA MET A 1 2.14 6.29 20.08
C MET A 1 2.82 5.30 19.16
N SER A 2 2.26 5.00 17.99
CA SER A 2 2.96 4.16 17.01
C SER A 2 4.13 4.95 16.42
N GLY A 3 5.28 4.31 16.25
CA GLY A 3 6.45 4.91 15.62
C GLY A 3 6.35 4.87 14.09
N THR A 4 7.42 5.22 13.41
CA THR A 4 7.52 5.19 11.94
C THR A 4 7.82 3.78 11.45
N LEU A 5 7.20 3.34 10.35
CA LEU A 5 7.73 2.23 9.56
C LEU A 5 8.84 2.78 8.66
N ARG A 6 10.08 2.34 8.91
CA ARG A 6 11.25 2.78 8.15
C ARG A 6 11.82 1.63 7.33
N LEU A 7 11.96 1.86 6.05
CA LEU A 7 12.70 1.01 5.14
C LEU A 7 14.11 1.59 5.03
N GLU A 8 15.15 0.81 5.31
CA GLU A 8 16.53 1.31 5.36
C GLU A 8 17.43 0.46 4.46
N GLY A 9 17.99 1.08 3.41
CA GLY A 9 18.93 0.46 2.50
C GLY A 9 18.37 -0.75 1.74
N MET A 10 17.08 -0.74 1.42
CA MET A 10 16.41 -1.89 0.81
C MET A 10 16.94 -2.18 -0.60
N THR A 11 17.36 -3.43 -0.79
CA THR A 11 17.81 -3.94 -2.10
C THR A 11 17.09 -5.25 -2.39
N VAL A 12 16.39 -5.32 -3.53
CA VAL A 12 15.61 -6.48 -3.96
C VAL A 12 16.11 -6.94 -5.31
N SER A 13 16.37 -8.24 -5.45
CA SER A 13 16.79 -8.85 -6.71
C SER A 13 15.68 -9.72 -7.30
N ARG A 14 15.52 -9.67 -8.61
CA ARG A 14 14.67 -10.59 -9.39
C ARG A 14 15.47 -11.12 -10.58
N GLY A 15 15.59 -12.44 -10.68
CA GLY A 15 16.37 -13.07 -11.75
C GLY A 15 17.83 -12.58 -11.77
N ALA A 16 18.25 -11.97 -12.88
CA ALA A 16 19.65 -11.64 -13.14
C ALA A 16 20.20 -10.40 -12.42
N GLY A 17 19.39 -9.66 -11.65
CA GLY A 17 19.92 -8.45 -11.02
C GLY A 17 18.98 -7.72 -10.04
N PRO A 18 19.51 -6.68 -9.37
CA PRO A 18 18.72 -5.88 -8.44
C PRO A 18 17.72 -4.99 -9.19
N VAL A 19 16.44 -5.13 -8.83
CA VAL A 19 15.33 -4.27 -9.31
C VAL A 19 15.01 -3.13 -8.34
N VAL A 20 15.47 -3.23 -7.09
CA VAL A 20 15.46 -2.17 -6.07
C VAL A 20 16.89 -2.06 -5.54
N ARG A 21 17.39 -0.84 -5.34
CA ARG A 21 18.80 -0.57 -5.06
C ARG A 21 18.95 0.51 -4.00
N ASP A 22 19.27 0.12 -2.77
CA ASP A 22 19.57 1.01 -1.66
C ASP A 22 18.46 2.05 -1.37
N VAL A 23 17.22 1.56 -1.29
CA VAL A 23 16.04 2.42 -1.08
C VAL A 23 15.79 2.61 0.40
N THR A 24 15.70 3.88 0.81
CA THR A 24 15.30 4.30 2.16
C THR A 24 14.05 5.16 2.09
N ILE A 25 13.01 4.78 2.84
CA ILE A 25 11.70 5.43 2.89
C ILE A 25 11.19 5.42 4.33
N ASP A 26 10.65 6.53 4.79
CA ASP A 26 9.94 6.65 6.05
C ASP A 26 8.43 6.76 5.82
N ILE A 27 7.65 5.99 6.59
CA ILE A 27 6.19 5.98 6.55
C ILE A 27 5.71 6.32 7.96
N PRO A 28 5.53 7.62 8.25
CA PRO A 28 5.12 8.08 9.58
C PRO A 28 3.66 7.73 9.86
N PRO A 29 3.27 7.53 11.14
CA PRO A 29 1.90 7.30 11.51
C PRO A 29 1.04 8.54 11.24
N GLY A 30 -0.23 8.33 10.93
CA GLY A 30 -1.18 9.42 10.75
C GLY A 30 -1.03 10.21 9.44
N LYS A 31 -0.20 9.75 8.52
CA LYS A 31 0.05 10.41 7.23
C LYS A 31 -0.06 9.46 6.05
N VAL A 32 -0.35 10.04 4.89
CA VAL A 32 -0.21 9.36 3.61
C VAL A 32 1.12 9.76 2.97
N THR A 33 1.96 8.79 2.69
CA THR A 33 3.22 8.94 1.95
C THR A 33 3.02 8.37 0.55
N ALA A 34 3.33 9.13 -0.49
CA ALA A 34 3.28 8.65 -1.87
C ALA A 34 4.61 8.01 -2.29
N LEU A 35 4.56 6.87 -2.98
CA LEU A 35 5.67 6.32 -3.76
C LEU A 35 5.30 6.32 -5.23
N LEU A 36 5.85 7.26 -5.98
CA LEU A 36 5.58 7.49 -7.40
C LEU A 36 6.67 6.88 -8.26
N GLY A 37 6.33 6.53 -9.48
CA GLY A 37 7.32 6.06 -10.46
C GLY A 37 6.67 5.32 -11.63
N PRO A 38 7.38 5.19 -12.76
CA PRO A 38 6.87 4.46 -13.92
C PRO A 38 6.72 2.96 -13.63
N ASN A 39 6.04 2.25 -14.53
CA ASN A 39 6.00 0.80 -14.49
C ASN A 39 7.41 0.23 -14.66
N GLY A 40 7.73 -0.81 -13.89
CA GLY A 40 9.07 -1.39 -13.87
C GLY A 40 10.09 -0.65 -12.98
N ALA A 41 9.72 0.46 -12.33
CA ALA A 41 10.63 1.18 -11.42
C ALA A 41 11.07 0.36 -10.19
N GLY A 42 10.36 -0.73 -9.85
CA GLY A 42 10.68 -1.58 -8.70
C GLY A 42 9.71 -1.45 -7.53
N LYS A 43 8.68 -0.59 -7.61
CA LYS A 43 7.73 -0.27 -6.53
C LYS A 43 7.06 -1.51 -5.94
N SER A 44 6.38 -2.32 -6.76
CA SER A 44 5.70 -3.56 -6.30
C SER A 44 6.70 -4.58 -5.76
N SER A 45 7.93 -4.63 -6.29
CA SER A 45 8.98 -5.51 -5.76
C SER A 45 9.42 -5.08 -4.35
N LEU A 46 9.51 -3.76 -4.10
CA LEU A 46 9.79 -3.22 -2.77
C LEU A 46 8.68 -3.61 -1.78
N VAL A 47 7.41 -3.41 -2.16
CA VAL A 47 6.25 -3.77 -1.31
C VAL A 47 6.22 -5.25 -0.97
N LEU A 48 6.44 -6.12 -1.96
CA LEU A 48 6.49 -7.58 -1.75
C LEU A 48 7.66 -8.00 -0.86
N ALA A 49 8.81 -7.29 -0.94
CA ALA A 49 9.94 -7.54 -0.06
C ALA A 49 9.65 -7.10 1.39
N VAL A 50 9.01 -5.93 1.58
CA VAL A 50 8.52 -5.49 2.90
C VAL A 50 7.56 -6.50 3.50
N GLY A 51 6.70 -7.10 2.67
CA GLY A 51 5.75 -8.14 3.07
C GLY A 51 6.37 -9.53 3.32
N GLY A 52 7.67 -9.69 3.18
CA GLY A 52 8.36 -10.98 3.36
C GLY A 52 8.10 -12.00 2.25
N VAL A 53 7.57 -11.56 1.10
CA VAL A 53 7.27 -12.43 -0.07
C VAL A 53 8.49 -12.56 -0.98
N LEU A 54 9.29 -11.51 -1.10
CA LEU A 54 10.52 -11.51 -1.90
C LEU A 54 11.76 -11.39 -0.99
N PRO A 55 12.84 -12.12 -1.31
CA PRO A 55 14.11 -11.95 -0.61
C PRO A 55 14.68 -10.56 -0.89
N SER A 56 15.26 -9.95 0.15
CA SER A 56 15.85 -8.61 0.08
C SER A 56 17.06 -8.50 0.99
N LYS A 57 17.75 -7.36 0.90
CA LYS A 57 18.75 -6.88 1.88
C LYS A 57 18.26 -5.54 2.41
N GLY A 58 18.85 -5.08 3.52
CA GLY A 58 18.46 -3.86 4.21
C GLY A 58 17.68 -4.17 5.48
N LYS A 59 16.91 -3.18 5.99
CA LYS A 59 16.07 -3.34 7.19
C LYS A 59 14.66 -2.84 6.97
N VAL A 60 13.72 -3.46 7.65
CA VAL A 60 12.29 -3.06 7.73
C VAL A 60 11.99 -2.82 9.20
N LEU A 61 12.11 -1.60 9.65
CA LEU A 61 11.98 -1.22 11.06
C LEU A 61 10.54 -0.75 11.35
N ALA A 62 9.80 -1.53 12.11
CA ALA A 62 8.45 -1.19 12.59
C ALA A 62 8.53 -0.90 14.10
N ASP A 63 8.24 0.31 14.53
CA ASP A 63 8.45 0.74 15.93
C ASP A 63 9.87 0.43 16.44
N GLY A 64 10.89 0.52 15.58
CA GLY A 64 12.28 0.20 15.89
C GLY A 64 12.62 -1.31 15.90
N VAL A 65 11.63 -2.18 15.69
CA VAL A 65 11.84 -3.64 15.59
C VAL A 65 12.09 -4.03 14.14
N ASP A 66 13.20 -4.73 13.88
CA ASP A 66 13.53 -5.19 12.53
C ASP A 66 12.68 -6.42 12.13
N LEU A 67 11.86 -6.24 11.10
CA LEU A 67 11.01 -7.25 10.49
C LEU A 67 11.64 -7.89 9.24
N HIS A 68 12.83 -7.47 8.82
CA HIS A 68 13.50 -7.99 7.63
C HIS A 68 13.66 -9.52 7.72
N GLY A 69 13.32 -10.21 6.63
CA GLY A 69 13.39 -11.68 6.56
C GLY A 69 12.35 -12.44 7.41
N LYS A 70 11.43 -11.74 8.07
CA LYS A 70 10.31 -12.40 8.75
C LYS A 70 9.29 -12.91 7.74
N ARG A 71 8.53 -13.94 8.14
CA ARG A 71 7.42 -14.48 7.33
C ARG A 71 6.26 -13.47 7.29
N PRO A 72 5.43 -13.49 6.23
CA PRO A 72 4.30 -12.57 6.07
C PRO A 72 3.36 -12.49 7.27
N GLU A 73 3.10 -13.64 7.94
CA GLU A 73 2.23 -13.69 9.12
C GLU A 73 2.81 -12.87 10.29
N LYS A 74 4.14 -12.89 10.46
CA LYS A 74 4.83 -12.14 11.52
C LYS A 74 4.86 -10.64 11.22
N ILE A 75 5.01 -10.28 9.94
CA ILE A 75 4.95 -8.89 9.48
C ILE A 75 3.54 -8.33 9.69
N ARG A 76 2.50 -9.10 9.32
CA ARG A 76 1.10 -8.73 9.57
C ARG A 76 0.82 -8.59 11.09
N ALA A 77 1.28 -9.54 11.90
CA ALA A 77 1.13 -9.48 13.36
C ALA A 77 1.85 -8.29 14.00
N ALA A 78 2.91 -7.76 13.37
CA ALA A 78 3.57 -6.54 13.80
C ALA A 78 2.81 -5.26 13.39
N GLY A 79 1.68 -5.39 12.67
CA GLY A 79 0.82 -4.29 12.27
C GLY A 79 1.08 -3.74 10.87
N VAL A 80 1.78 -4.46 10.00
CA VAL A 80 1.99 -4.06 8.60
C VAL A 80 1.04 -4.84 7.70
N ALA A 81 0.07 -4.15 7.10
CA ALA A 81 -0.85 -4.72 6.11
C ALA A 81 -0.48 -4.26 4.69
N ILE A 82 -0.65 -5.16 3.72
CA ILE A 82 -0.33 -4.90 2.33
C ILE A 82 -1.52 -5.23 1.45
N VAL A 83 -1.87 -4.30 0.58
CA VAL A 83 -2.79 -4.46 -0.53
C VAL A 83 -1.95 -4.52 -1.81
N PRO A 84 -1.65 -5.71 -2.31
CA PRO A 84 -0.85 -5.84 -3.54
C PRO A 84 -1.70 -5.53 -4.77
N GLU A 85 -1.03 -5.23 -5.86
CA GLU A 85 -1.64 -5.13 -7.19
C GLU A 85 -2.47 -6.37 -7.55
N GLY A 86 -3.57 -6.18 -8.29
CA GLY A 86 -4.33 -7.26 -8.93
C GLY A 86 -5.50 -7.81 -8.12
N ARG A 87 -6.01 -7.06 -7.13
CA ARG A 87 -7.27 -7.38 -6.40
C ARG A 87 -7.31 -8.84 -5.93
N ARG A 88 -6.35 -9.21 -5.08
CA ARG A 88 -6.19 -10.59 -4.60
C ARG A 88 -7.21 -10.93 -3.52
N MET A 89 -8.38 -11.41 -3.96
CA MET A 89 -9.46 -11.92 -3.13
C MET A 89 -9.83 -13.35 -3.54
N LEU A 90 -10.58 -14.03 -2.69
CA LEU A 90 -11.11 -15.38 -2.96
C LEU A 90 -12.43 -15.25 -3.73
N ARG A 91 -12.35 -15.24 -5.06
CA ARG A 91 -13.48 -14.94 -5.96
C ARG A 91 -14.66 -15.89 -5.83
N GLY A 92 -14.41 -17.16 -5.46
CA GLY A 92 -15.42 -18.19 -5.27
C GLY A 92 -16.10 -18.18 -3.90
N LEU A 93 -15.67 -17.30 -3.00
CA LEU A 93 -16.27 -17.10 -1.68
C LEU A 93 -17.12 -15.83 -1.68
N THR A 94 -18.04 -15.72 -0.71
CA THR A 94 -18.81 -14.51 -0.51
C THR A 94 -17.95 -13.36 0.01
N VAL A 95 -18.46 -12.12 -0.03
CA VAL A 95 -17.81 -10.97 0.60
C VAL A 95 -17.61 -11.21 2.11
N GLY A 96 -18.65 -11.73 2.77
CA GLY A 96 -18.60 -12.07 4.19
C GLY A 96 -17.49 -13.07 4.51
N ASP A 97 -17.40 -14.17 3.74
CA ASP A 97 -16.35 -15.19 3.90
C ASP A 97 -14.95 -14.62 3.65
N ASN A 98 -14.78 -13.76 2.65
CA ASN A 98 -13.52 -13.09 2.39
C ASN A 98 -13.05 -12.24 3.59
N LEU A 99 -13.97 -11.51 4.22
CA LEU A 99 -13.67 -10.75 5.44
C LEU A 99 -13.38 -11.68 6.62
N GLU A 100 -14.07 -12.81 6.74
CA GLU A 100 -13.84 -13.81 7.78
C GLU A 100 -12.45 -14.45 7.65
N VAL A 101 -12.09 -14.90 6.45
CA VAL A 101 -10.74 -15.44 6.17
C VAL A 101 -9.66 -14.41 6.53
N ALA A 102 -9.89 -13.14 6.24
CA ALA A 102 -8.94 -12.08 6.61
C ALA A 102 -8.78 -11.91 8.14
N CYS A 103 -9.75 -12.37 8.94
CA CYS A 103 -9.72 -12.34 10.40
C CYS A 103 -9.07 -13.58 11.03
N PHE A 104 -8.70 -14.63 10.26
CA PHE A 104 -8.33 -15.96 10.76
C PHE A 104 -7.29 -15.94 11.91
N ALA A 105 -6.34 -15.01 11.89
CA ALA A 105 -5.28 -14.91 12.91
C ALA A 105 -5.64 -13.99 14.09
N LEU A 106 -6.86 -13.44 14.13
CA LEU A 106 -7.30 -12.49 15.15
C LEU A 106 -8.08 -13.20 16.26
N SER A 107 -8.13 -12.58 17.44
CA SER A 107 -9.09 -12.97 18.47
C SER A 107 -10.53 -12.72 17.98
N ARG A 108 -11.53 -13.37 18.58
CA ARG A 108 -12.95 -13.14 18.23
C ARG A 108 -13.37 -11.69 18.42
N GLU A 109 -12.86 -11.04 19.45
CA GLU A 109 -13.15 -9.63 19.74
C GLU A 109 -12.54 -8.72 18.69
N ASP A 110 -11.24 -8.90 18.38
CA ASP A 110 -10.53 -8.11 17.34
C ASP A 110 -11.14 -8.34 15.96
N ALA A 111 -11.50 -9.58 15.63
CA ALA A 111 -12.16 -9.90 14.36
C ALA A 111 -13.51 -9.17 14.22
N ARG A 112 -14.33 -9.16 15.27
CA ARG A 112 -15.61 -8.44 15.28
C ARG A 112 -15.41 -6.95 15.13
N ALA A 113 -14.51 -6.36 15.91
CA ALA A 113 -14.21 -4.92 15.88
C ALA A 113 -13.61 -4.52 14.54
N GLY A 114 -12.68 -5.31 14.00
CA GLY A 114 -12.04 -5.05 12.70
C GLY A 114 -13.03 -5.14 11.53
N ARG A 115 -13.93 -6.13 11.51
CA ARG A 115 -14.99 -6.23 10.50
C ARG A 115 -15.95 -5.04 10.55
N ALA A 116 -16.41 -4.65 11.75
CA ALA A 116 -17.27 -3.50 11.91
C ALA A 116 -16.61 -2.23 11.35
N HIS A 117 -15.36 -1.96 11.75
CA HIS A 117 -14.60 -0.83 11.26
C HIS A 117 -14.40 -0.83 9.73
N ALA A 118 -14.09 -1.99 9.14
CA ALA A 118 -13.94 -2.11 7.70
C ALA A 118 -15.25 -1.84 6.95
N LEU A 119 -16.39 -2.27 7.49
CA LEU A 119 -17.71 -2.00 6.89
C LEU A 119 -18.17 -0.55 7.10
N GLU A 120 -17.78 0.12 8.17
CA GLU A 120 -17.98 1.58 8.34
C GLU A 120 -17.25 2.37 7.25
N LEU A 121 -16.04 1.97 6.88
CA LEU A 121 -15.28 2.61 5.80
C LEU A 121 -15.85 2.29 4.41
N PHE A 122 -16.44 1.11 4.23
CA PHE A 122 -17.00 0.61 2.97
C PHE A 122 -18.41 0.08 3.15
N PRO A 123 -19.43 0.94 3.43
CA PRO A 123 -20.80 0.54 3.63
C PRO A 123 -21.44 -0.11 2.38
N GLU A 124 -20.83 0.11 1.21
CA GLU A 124 -21.22 -0.56 -0.03
C GLU A 124 -21.10 -2.10 0.08
N LEU A 125 -20.09 -2.58 0.82
CA LEU A 125 -19.86 -4.03 1.03
C LEU A 125 -20.88 -4.66 1.97
N GLU A 126 -21.44 -3.91 2.92
CA GLU A 126 -22.43 -4.42 3.86
C GLU A 126 -23.67 -4.96 3.14
N LYS A 127 -24.08 -4.29 2.07
CA LYS A 127 -25.21 -4.70 1.22
C LYS A 127 -24.90 -5.90 0.32
N ARG A 128 -23.65 -6.34 0.30
CA ARG A 128 -23.14 -7.39 -0.60
C ARG A 128 -22.53 -8.58 0.15
N LEU A 129 -22.72 -8.69 1.47
CA LEU A 129 -22.06 -9.71 2.29
C LEU A 129 -22.28 -11.14 1.76
N ASP A 130 -23.48 -11.44 1.24
CA ASP A 130 -23.83 -12.76 0.71
C ASP A 130 -23.51 -12.91 -0.81
N ALA A 131 -23.04 -11.85 -1.47
CA ALA A 131 -22.66 -11.91 -2.87
C ALA A 131 -21.29 -12.56 -3.06
N LEU A 132 -21.12 -13.34 -4.12
CA LEU A 132 -19.79 -13.86 -4.49
C LEU A 132 -18.83 -12.70 -4.81
N ALA A 133 -17.63 -12.71 -4.25
CA ALA A 133 -16.64 -11.66 -4.47
C ALA A 133 -16.27 -11.51 -5.96
N GLY A 134 -16.31 -12.61 -6.72
CA GLY A 134 -16.07 -12.60 -8.16
C GLY A 134 -17.16 -11.86 -8.99
N SER A 135 -18.38 -11.68 -8.46
CA SER A 135 -19.48 -10.99 -9.11
C SER A 135 -19.53 -9.48 -8.85
N LEU A 136 -18.69 -8.99 -7.95
CA LEU A 136 -18.61 -7.57 -7.62
C LEU A 136 -18.05 -6.75 -8.80
N SER A 137 -18.46 -5.49 -8.88
CA SER A 137 -17.82 -4.50 -9.78
C SER A 137 -16.34 -4.33 -9.40
N GLY A 138 -15.53 -3.82 -10.34
CA GLY A 138 -14.10 -3.58 -10.07
C GLY A 138 -13.84 -2.65 -8.87
N GLY A 139 -14.73 -1.68 -8.64
CA GLY A 139 -14.68 -0.79 -7.47
C GLY A 139 -15.00 -1.51 -6.17
N GLU A 140 -16.07 -2.29 -6.13
CA GLU A 140 -16.44 -3.09 -4.95
C GLU A 140 -15.36 -4.14 -4.64
N GLN A 141 -14.75 -4.76 -5.67
CA GLN A 141 -13.61 -5.67 -5.47
C GLN A 141 -12.42 -4.95 -4.81
N GLN A 142 -12.12 -3.73 -5.23
CA GLN A 142 -11.04 -2.94 -4.62
C GLN A 142 -11.37 -2.54 -3.18
N MET A 143 -12.63 -2.17 -2.91
CA MET A 143 -13.10 -1.94 -1.52
C MET A 143 -12.94 -3.20 -0.66
N LEU A 144 -13.29 -4.38 -1.19
CA LEU A 144 -13.14 -5.64 -0.47
C LEU A 144 -11.68 -5.94 -0.11
N VAL A 145 -10.74 -5.75 -1.04
CA VAL A 145 -9.31 -6.00 -0.76
C VAL A 145 -8.76 -5.00 0.27
N LEU A 146 -9.17 -3.73 0.21
CA LEU A 146 -8.84 -2.75 1.25
C LEU A 146 -9.45 -3.14 2.60
N ALA A 147 -10.74 -3.52 2.62
CA ALA A 147 -11.41 -3.98 3.82
C ALA A 147 -10.68 -5.18 4.46
N GLN A 148 -10.29 -6.20 3.67
CA GLN A 148 -9.50 -7.34 4.14
C GLN A 148 -8.17 -6.94 4.79
N ALA A 149 -7.50 -5.91 4.28
CA ALA A 149 -6.28 -5.39 4.88
C ALA A 149 -6.56 -4.67 6.21
N LEU A 150 -7.66 -3.93 6.28
CA LEU A 150 -8.04 -3.10 7.43
C LEU A 150 -8.67 -3.87 8.59
N VAL A 151 -9.25 -5.06 8.39
CA VAL A 151 -9.82 -5.87 9.48
C VAL A 151 -8.81 -6.18 10.60
N SER A 152 -7.51 -6.23 10.28
CA SER A 152 -6.46 -6.44 11.28
C SER A 152 -6.11 -5.17 12.06
N ARG A 153 -6.76 -4.03 11.79
CA ARG A 153 -6.49 -2.71 12.39
C ARG A 153 -4.98 -2.41 12.38
N PRO A 154 -4.38 -2.37 11.17
CA PRO A 154 -2.93 -2.26 11.04
C PRO A 154 -2.42 -0.90 11.54
N LYS A 155 -1.16 -0.85 11.94
CA LYS A 155 -0.42 0.40 12.20
C LYS A 155 0.05 1.05 10.91
N TRP A 156 0.36 0.23 9.90
CA TRP A 156 0.77 0.68 8.56
C TRP A 156 0.06 -0.10 7.48
N LEU A 157 -0.40 0.63 6.47
CA LEU A 157 -1.08 0.11 5.29
C LEU A 157 -0.30 0.51 4.03
N LEU A 158 0.19 -0.49 3.29
CA LEU A 158 0.86 -0.30 2.01
C LEU A 158 -0.11 -0.70 0.89
N VAL A 159 -0.41 0.23 -0.02
CA VAL A 159 -1.39 0.02 -1.10
C VAL A 159 -0.69 0.19 -2.45
N ASP A 160 -0.64 -0.89 -3.22
CA ASP A 160 0.02 -0.92 -4.52
C ASP A 160 -1.01 -0.79 -5.65
N GLU A 161 -0.88 0.29 -6.45
CA GLU A 161 -1.69 0.60 -7.63
C GLU A 161 -3.21 0.55 -7.39
N LEU A 162 -3.68 1.36 -6.42
CA LEU A 162 -5.09 1.48 -6.06
C LEU A 162 -5.99 1.82 -7.25
N SER A 163 -5.52 2.73 -8.11
CA SER A 163 -6.31 3.31 -9.20
C SER A 163 -6.35 2.46 -10.47
N LEU A 164 -5.50 1.43 -10.58
CA LEU A 164 -5.34 0.65 -11.79
C LEU A 164 -6.65 -0.06 -12.22
N GLY A 165 -7.09 0.25 -13.44
CA GLY A 165 -8.29 -0.36 -14.04
C GLY A 165 -9.60 0.00 -13.32
N LEU A 166 -9.64 1.13 -12.61
CA LEU A 166 -10.84 1.69 -12.00
C LEU A 166 -11.36 2.89 -12.77
N ALA A 167 -12.69 3.05 -12.77
CA ALA A 167 -13.32 4.26 -13.27
C ALA A 167 -12.96 5.47 -12.37
N PRO A 168 -12.81 6.69 -12.93
CA PRO A 168 -12.42 7.88 -12.15
C PRO A 168 -13.32 8.18 -10.94
N VAL A 169 -14.62 7.87 -11.05
CA VAL A 169 -15.57 8.05 -9.94
C VAL A 169 -15.26 7.14 -8.76
N VAL A 170 -14.77 5.92 -9.02
CA VAL A 170 -14.37 4.97 -7.98
C VAL A 170 -13.07 5.43 -7.31
N VAL A 171 -12.10 5.89 -8.09
CA VAL A 171 -10.84 6.45 -7.57
C VAL A 171 -11.13 7.64 -6.64
N LYS A 172 -12.02 8.55 -7.07
CA LYS A 172 -12.48 9.70 -6.25
C LYS A 172 -13.16 9.27 -4.94
N ARG A 173 -13.75 8.07 -4.88
CA ARG A 173 -14.35 7.51 -3.65
C ARG A 173 -13.29 6.86 -2.75
N LEU A 174 -12.33 6.11 -3.32
CA LEU A 174 -11.37 5.31 -2.56
C LEU A 174 -10.20 6.12 -2.01
N VAL A 175 -9.66 7.06 -2.79
CA VAL A 175 -8.48 7.84 -2.40
C VAL A 175 -8.71 8.66 -1.12
N PRO A 176 -9.83 9.39 -0.95
CA PRO A 176 -10.13 10.07 0.32
C PRO A 176 -10.26 9.12 1.51
N THR A 177 -10.74 7.88 1.30
CA THR A 177 -10.83 6.88 2.37
C THR A 177 -9.45 6.55 2.96
N LEU A 178 -8.38 6.51 2.13
CA LEU A 178 -7.02 6.34 2.64
C LEU A 178 -6.59 7.48 3.56
N ARG A 179 -7.05 8.69 3.29
CA ARG A 179 -6.81 9.84 4.18
C ARG A 179 -7.54 9.67 5.51
N THR A 180 -8.81 9.26 5.49
CA THR A 180 -9.55 8.92 6.72
C THR A 180 -8.84 7.83 7.53
N VAL A 181 -8.32 6.80 6.85
CA VAL A 181 -7.51 5.75 7.49
C VAL A 181 -6.24 6.32 8.12
N ALA A 182 -5.55 7.22 7.43
CA ALA A 182 -4.36 7.87 7.99
C ALA A 182 -4.73 8.75 9.20
N GLU A 183 -5.78 9.55 9.12
CA GLU A 183 -6.26 10.42 10.21
C GLU A 183 -6.63 9.62 11.49
N SER A 184 -6.94 8.33 11.37
CA SER A 184 -7.11 7.43 12.54
C SER A 184 -5.78 6.99 13.18
N GLY A 185 -4.62 7.46 12.68
CA GLY A 185 -3.30 7.16 13.20
C GLY A 185 -2.50 6.10 12.43
N VAL A 186 -3.06 5.56 11.34
CA VAL A 186 -2.38 4.58 10.47
C VAL A 186 -1.39 5.29 9.56
N GLY A 187 -0.15 4.80 9.45
CA GLY A 187 0.79 5.23 8.41
C GLY A 187 0.42 4.59 7.07
N VAL A 188 0.17 5.38 6.04
CA VAL A 188 -0.20 4.86 4.71
C VAL A 188 0.91 5.10 3.70
N LEU A 189 1.35 4.05 3.00
CA LEU A 189 2.18 4.17 1.80
C LEU A 189 1.29 3.89 0.58
N LEU A 190 1.00 4.92 -0.19
CA LEU A 190 0.25 4.83 -1.45
C LEU A 190 1.21 4.79 -2.63
N ILE A 191 1.27 3.65 -3.29
CA ILE A 191 2.11 3.42 -4.46
C ILE A 191 1.27 3.63 -5.71
N GLU A 192 1.68 4.55 -6.59
CA GLU A 192 0.94 4.91 -7.78
C GLU A 192 1.84 5.23 -8.97
N GLN A 193 1.34 4.97 -10.15
CA GLN A 193 1.92 5.48 -11.40
C GLN A 193 1.41 6.89 -11.71
N PHE A 194 0.12 7.15 -11.43
CA PHE A 194 -0.52 8.43 -11.73
C PHE A 194 -0.33 9.41 -10.56
N ALA A 195 0.64 10.31 -10.70
CA ALA A 195 1.02 11.24 -9.63
C ALA A 195 -0.14 12.07 -9.08
N HIS A 196 -1.07 12.54 -9.96
CA HIS A 196 -2.22 13.34 -9.55
C HIS A 196 -3.16 12.62 -8.58
N VAL A 197 -3.22 11.29 -8.64
CA VAL A 197 -4.03 10.48 -7.72
C VAL A 197 -3.43 10.50 -6.31
N ALA A 198 -2.13 10.22 -6.19
CA ALA A 198 -1.47 10.10 -4.89
C ALA A 198 -1.16 11.46 -4.27
N LEU A 199 -0.66 12.43 -5.05
CA LEU A 199 -0.26 13.74 -4.54
C LEU A 199 -1.43 14.54 -3.94
N GLY A 200 -2.66 14.27 -4.37
CA GLY A 200 -3.87 14.95 -3.84
C GLY A 200 -4.17 14.63 -2.37
N VAL A 201 -3.64 13.52 -1.84
CA VAL A 201 -3.92 13.03 -0.48
C VAL A 201 -2.68 12.82 0.37
N SER A 202 -1.48 12.98 -0.21
CA SER A 202 -0.22 12.72 0.50
C SER A 202 0.40 14.00 1.06
N GLU A 203 1.02 13.87 2.21
CA GLU A 203 1.87 14.89 2.84
C GLU A 203 3.31 14.82 2.32
N ASP A 204 3.86 13.61 2.25
CA ASP A 204 5.22 13.33 1.81
C ASP A 204 5.21 12.48 0.54
N ALA A 205 6.24 12.61 -0.29
CA ALA A 205 6.35 11.86 -1.54
C ALA A 205 7.80 11.43 -1.82
N TYR A 206 7.91 10.25 -2.41
CA TYR A 206 9.13 9.70 -2.99
C TYR A 206 8.88 9.44 -4.48
N VAL A 207 9.87 9.73 -5.31
CA VAL A 207 9.85 9.34 -6.73
C VAL A 207 10.92 8.30 -6.97
N MET A 208 10.50 7.14 -7.46
CA MET A 208 11.35 6.00 -7.72
C MET A 208 11.47 5.73 -9.22
N ASP A 209 12.68 5.59 -9.70
CA ASP A 209 12.98 5.13 -11.06
C ASP A 209 14.16 4.17 -11.06
N ARG A 210 14.10 3.14 -11.92
CA ARG A 210 15.16 2.12 -12.09
C ARG A 210 15.71 1.58 -10.76
N GLY A 211 14.83 1.40 -9.79
CA GLY A 211 15.15 0.85 -8.48
C GLY A 211 15.76 1.83 -7.47
N ARG A 212 15.83 3.12 -7.76
CA ARG A 212 16.40 4.15 -6.86
C ARG A 212 15.41 5.26 -6.56
N ILE A 213 15.54 5.90 -5.41
CA ILE A 213 14.83 7.12 -5.09
C ILE A 213 15.57 8.32 -5.72
N HIS A 214 14.86 9.09 -6.53
CA HIS A 214 15.37 10.31 -7.20
C HIS A 214 14.84 11.59 -6.56
N PHE A 215 13.71 11.50 -5.85
CA PHE A 215 13.13 12.60 -5.08
C PHE A 215 12.62 12.07 -3.74
N SER A 216 12.80 12.87 -2.70
CA SER A 216 12.23 12.66 -1.36
C SER A 216 11.91 14.02 -0.76
N GLY A 217 10.65 14.26 -0.39
CA GLY A 217 10.25 15.54 0.19
C GLY A 217 8.73 15.70 0.29
N PRO A 218 8.25 16.92 0.66
CA PRO A 218 6.84 17.22 0.73
C PRO A 218 6.13 17.02 -0.62
N ALA A 219 4.95 16.40 -0.59
CA ALA A 219 4.13 16.19 -1.80
C ALA A 219 3.71 17.53 -2.46
N SER A 220 3.60 18.62 -1.67
CA SER A 220 3.32 19.97 -2.17
C SER A 220 4.36 20.42 -3.19
N GLN A 221 5.64 20.11 -2.98
CA GLN A 221 6.71 20.48 -3.89
C GLN A 221 6.53 19.87 -5.30
N LEU A 222 6.09 18.62 -5.37
CA LEU A 222 5.79 17.96 -6.66
C LEU A 222 4.50 18.49 -7.31
N ARG A 223 3.54 19.00 -6.52
CA ARG A 223 2.34 19.67 -7.05
C ARG A 223 2.65 21.03 -7.65
N GLU A 224 3.53 21.78 -7.00
CA GLU A 224 3.92 23.14 -7.41
C GLU A 224 4.95 23.12 -8.56
N GLN A 225 5.75 22.07 -8.65
CA GLN A 225 6.83 21.92 -9.65
C GLN A 225 6.72 20.57 -10.38
N PRO A 226 5.74 20.40 -11.30
CA PRO A 226 5.55 19.14 -12.04
C PRO A 226 6.76 18.68 -12.86
N GLU A 227 7.64 19.63 -13.23
CA GLU A 227 8.90 19.36 -13.92
C GLU A 227 9.85 18.48 -13.11
N LEU A 228 9.76 18.47 -11.77
CA LEU A 228 10.55 17.56 -10.92
C LEU A 228 10.15 16.10 -11.15
N LEU A 229 8.86 15.82 -11.42
CA LEU A 229 8.41 14.49 -11.82
C LEU A 229 8.97 14.11 -13.18
N HIS A 230 8.90 15.03 -14.17
CA HIS A 230 9.40 14.79 -15.51
C HIS A 230 10.92 14.61 -15.51
N SER A 231 11.67 15.42 -14.78
CA SER A 231 13.13 15.28 -14.68
C SER A 231 13.53 13.97 -14.01
N SER A 232 12.81 13.53 -13.00
CA SER A 232 13.02 12.24 -12.34
C SER A 232 12.77 11.05 -13.29
N TYR A 233 11.87 11.20 -14.26
CA TYR A 233 11.60 10.18 -15.29
C TYR A 233 12.53 10.29 -16.52
N LEU A 234 13.01 11.50 -16.87
CA LEU A 234 13.82 11.76 -18.08
C LEU A 234 15.33 11.55 -17.87
N GLN A 235 15.84 11.61 -16.64
CA GLN A 235 17.24 11.25 -16.35
C GLN A 235 17.54 9.78 -16.72
N SER A 236 16.49 9.00 -16.92
CA SER A 236 16.53 7.61 -17.37
C SER A 236 16.81 7.42 -18.87
N GLY A 237 16.57 8.42 -19.70
CA GLY A 237 16.67 8.32 -21.17
C GLY A 237 18.07 8.61 -21.74
N LYS A 238 19.03 9.11 -20.95
CA LYS A 238 20.35 9.53 -21.44
C LYS A 238 21.52 8.58 -21.16
N ALA A 239 21.26 7.39 -20.63
CA ALA A 239 22.27 6.37 -20.36
C ALA A 239 21.90 5.07 -21.09
N ALA A 240 21.96 5.08 -22.40
CA ALA A 240 21.99 3.93 -23.29
C ALA A 240 23.10 4.15 -24.33
#